data_5d3430624c2d9706b4ada55699e19491
#
_entry.id   5d3430624c2d9706b4ada55699e19491
#
_cell.length_a   1.000
_cell.length_b   1.000
_cell.length_c   1.000
_cell.angle_alpha   90.00
_cell.angle_beta   90.00
_cell.angle_gamma   90.00
#
_symmetry.space_group_name_H-M   'P 1'
#
loop_
_entity.id
_entity.type
_entity.pdbx_description
1 polymer ?
#
loop_
_entity_poly.entity_id
_entity_poly.type
_entity_poly.pdbx_seq_one_letter_code
_entity_poly.pdbx_strand_id
1 'polypeptide(L)'
;MVRCRDRDDADQLDGGNRNTAWSRQMLFDMICEANDIEHRLTKPNHPWTNGQVERMNRTIKDATVKCYHYASHDELCQHLQLFVDAYNYGRRLKTLRGITPYEFVCQAWTKQPERFRLDPSHRTAGPNI
;
A
#
# COMPACT_ATOMS: atom_id res chain seq x y z
N MET A 1 -5.25 8.89 -6.13
CA MET A 1 -6.21 7.97 -6.76
C MET A 1 -5.81 7.76 -8.21
N VAL A 2 -5.51 6.55 -8.58
CA VAL A 2 -4.77 6.22 -9.80
C VAL A 2 -5.73 5.52 -10.76
N ARG A 3 -5.98 6.07 -11.95
CA ARG A 3 -6.85 5.47 -12.97
C ARG A 3 -6.00 4.66 -13.95
N CYS A 4 -6.33 3.41 -14.20
CA CYS A 4 -5.78 2.72 -15.37
C CYS A 4 -6.15 3.51 -16.62
N ARG A 5 -5.17 3.82 -17.43
CA ARG A 5 -5.44 4.26 -18.80
C ARG A 5 -6.11 3.11 -19.53
N ASP A 6 -7.21 3.39 -20.16
CA ASP A 6 -7.78 2.46 -21.12
C ASP A 6 -6.70 2.12 -22.15
N ARG A 7 -6.64 0.86 -22.57
CA ARG A 7 -5.63 0.34 -23.50
C ARG A 7 -5.52 1.14 -24.80
N ASP A 8 -6.59 1.82 -25.15
CA ASP A 8 -6.68 2.58 -26.40
C ASP A 8 -5.95 3.95 -26.34
N ASP A 9 -5.81 4.54 -25.12
CA ASP A 9 -5.10 5.82 -24.97
C ASP A 9 -3.56 5.65 -24.95
N ALA A 10 -3.06 4.46 -24.60
CA ALA A 10 -1.62 4.19 -24.61
C ALA A 10 -1.06 4.03 -26.02
N ASP A 11 -1.89 3.60 -26.97
CA ASP A 11 -1.51 3.40 -28.38
C ASP A 11 -1.37 4.72 -29.16
N GLN A 12 -2.00 5.81 -28.66
CA GLN A 12 -1.96 7.11 -29.34
C GLN A 12 -0.77 7.99 -28.92
N LEU A 13 -0.09 7.67 -27.81
CA LEU A 13 0.98 8.53 -27.29
C LEU A 13 2.40 8.09 -27.66
N ASP A 14 2.57 6.85 -28.09
CA ASP A 14 3.86 6.29 -28.49
C ASP A 14 3.84 5.96 -29.99
N GLY A 15 4.18 6.94 -30.81
CA GLY A 15 4.24 6.81 -32.26
C GLY A 15 5.11 5.68 -32.77
N GLY A 16 4.68 4.43 -32.60
CA GLY A 16 5.15 3.37 -33.45
C GLY A 16 5.78 2.12 -32.87
N ASN A 17 5.72 1.84 -31.58
CA ASN A 17 6.20 0.54 -31.11
C ASN A 17 5.21 -0.20 -30.21
N ARG A 18 4.23 -0.84 -30.85
CA ARG A 18 3.20 -1.66 -30.20
C ARG A 18 3.76 -2.80 -29.33
N ASN A 19 5.00 -3.23 -29.55
CA ASN A 19 5.62 -4.33 -28.80
C ASN A 19 6.20 -3.89 -27.45
N THR A 20 6.44 -2.61 -27.22
CA THR A 20 7.02 -2.12 -25.96
C THR A 20 5.97 -1.83 -24.88
N ALA A 21 4.75 -1.51 -25.24
CA ALA A 21 3.67 -1.30 -24.27
C ALA A 21 3.18 -2.64 -23.66
N TRP A 22 3.11 -3.70 -24.44
CA TRP A 22 2.67 -5.03 -24.01
C TRP A 22 3.71 -5.80 -23.20
N SER A 23 4.99 -5.56 -23.43
CA SER A 23 6.07 -6.23 -22.70
C SER A 23 6.34 -5.62 -21.31
N ARG A 24 5.66 -4.55 -20.95
CA ARG A 24 5.86 -3.81 -19.70
C ARG A 24 4.62 -3.75 -18.81
N GLN A 25 3.75 -4.74 -18.86
CA GLN A 25 2.81 -4.90 -17.76
C GLN A 25 3.65 -5.15 -16.51
N MET A 26 3.73 -4.14 -15.65
CA MET A 26 4.55 -4.23 -14.45
C MET A 26 4.01 -5.37 -13.58
N LEU A 27 4.89 -6.10 -12.93
CA LEU A 27 4.51 -7.17 -12.00
C LEU A 27 3.41 -6.71 -11.01
N PHE A 28 3.44 -5.44 -10.65
CA PHE A 28 2.43 -4.81 -9.80
C PHE A 28 1.03 -4.82 -10.45
N ASP A 29 0.92 -4.50 -11.74
CA ASP A 29 -0.35 -4.52 -12.46
C ASP A 29 -0.94 -5.93 -12.52
N MET A 30 -0.09 -6.93 -12.80
CA MET A 30 -0.48 -8.34 -12.82
C MET A 30 -0.99 -8.81 -11.46
N ILE A 31 -0.34 -8.40 -10.37
CA ILE A 31 -0.77 -8.74 -9.00
C ILE A 31 -2.10 -8.06 -8.68
N CYS A 32 -2.27 -6.80 -9.06
CA CYS A 32 -3.54 -6.09 -8.88
C CYS A 32 -4.68 -6.79 -9.62
N GLU A 33 -4.47 -7.14 -10.88
CA GLU A 33 -5.44 -7.84 -11.71
C GLU A 33 -5.80 -9.21 -11.13
N ALA A 34 -4.81 -9.99 -10.71
CA ALA A 34 -5.01 -11.32 -10.11
C ALA A 34 -5.78 -11.26 -8.76
N ASN A 35 -5.73 -10.15 -8.06
CA ASN A 35 -6.43 -9.94 -6.79
C ASN A 35 -7.68 -9.05 -6.92
N ASP A 36 -8.09 -8.72 -8.14
CA ASP A 36 -9.27 -7.89 -8.42
C ASP A 36 -9.17 -6.50 -7.73
N ILE A 37 -7.95 -5.94 -7.74
CA ILE A 37 -7.63 -4.63 -7.21
C ILE A 37 -7.54 -3.65 -8.36
N GLU A 38 -8.36 -2.59 -8.32
CA GLU A 38 -8.29 -1.54 -9.32
C GLU A 38 -6.99 -0.74 -9.18
N HIS A 39 -6.10 -0.85 -10.15
CA HIS A 39 -4.90 -0.02 -10.26
C HIS A 39 -5.22 1.27 -11.00
N ARG A 40 -4.99 2.42 -10.38
CA ARG A 40 -5.25 3.74 -10.95
C ARG A 40 -3.98 4.57 -10.92
N LEU A 41 -3.57 5.15 -12.04
CA LEU A 41 -2.41 6.05 -12.09
C LEU A 41 -2.79 7.49 -11.73
N THR A 42 -1.92 8.18 -11.01
CA THR A 42 -2.05 9.62 -10.75
C THR A 42 -1.88 10.40 -12.06
N LYS A 43 -2.50 11.58 -12.12
CA LYS A 43 -2.26 12.50 -13.25
C LYS A 43 -0.76 12.84 -13.32
N PRO A 44 -0.19 12.95 -14.52
CA PRO A 44 1.17 13.47 -14.69
C PRO A 44 1.33 14.83 -13.99
N ASN A 45 2.49 15.07 -13.39
CA ASN A 45 2.81 16.33 -12.70
C ASN A 45 1.93 16.69 -11.48
N HIS A 46 1.32 15.67 -10.83
CA HIS A 46 0.54 15.85 -9.59
C HIS A 46 1.19 15.09 -8.41
N PRO A 47 2.41 15.46 -7.96
CA PRO A 47 3.13 14.71 -6.91
C PRO A 47 2.41 14.72 -5.56
N TRP A 48 1.60 15.74 -5.27
CA TRP A 48 0.87 15.83 -3.99
C TRP A 48 -0.17 14.72 -3.77
N THR A 49 -0.64 14.05 -4.82
CA THR A 49 -1.55 12.90 -4.67
C THR A 49 -0.90 11.70 -4.01
N ASN A 50 0.42 11.59 -4.06
CA ASN A 50 1.22 10.54 -3.41
C ASN A 50 1.79 10.96 -2.05
N GLY A 51 1.50 12.16 -1.59
CA GLY A 51 2.12 12.72 -0.38
C GLY A 51 1.89 11.88 0.89
N GLN A 52 0.78 11.16 0.99
CA GLN A 52 0.53 10.24 2.13
C GLN A 52 1.44 9.02 2.08
N VAL A 53 1.62 8.42 0.90
CA VAL A 53 2.50 7.27 0.68
C VAL A 53 3.95 7.67 0.94
N GLU A 54 4.38 8.82 0.43
CA GLU A 54 5.74 9.36 0.66
C GLU A 54 6.00 9.59 2.13
N ARG A 55 5.02 10.14 2.87
CA ARG A 55 5.12 10.35 4.31
C ARG A 55 5.24 9.03 5.07
N MET A 56 4.44 8.02 4.69
CA MET A 56 4.52 6.69 5.30
C MET A 56 5.87 6.02 5.01
N ASN A 57 6.35 6.08 3.77
CA ASN A 57 7.65 5.56 3.39
C ASN A 57 8.78 6.24 4.18
N ARG A 58 8.70 7.54 4.39
CA ARG A 58 9.65 8.28 5.25
C ARG A 58 9.58 7.78 6.68
N THR A 59 8.39 7.63 7.24
CA THR A 59 8.17 7.15 8.60
C THR A 59 8.79 5.75 8.81
N ILE A 60 8.58 4.84 7.84
CA ILE A 60 9.17 3.51 7.87
C ILE A 60 10.71 3.58 7.81
N LYS A 61 11.25 4.33 6.85
CA LYS A 61 12.71 4.48 6.68
C LYS A 61 13.37 5.09 7.91
N ASP A 62 12.77 6.10 8.51
CA ASP A 62 13.29 6.77 9.70
C ASP A 62 13.32 5.84 10.91
N ALA A 63 12.36 4.93 11.02
CA ALA A 63 12.29 3.95 12.11
C ALA A 63 13.14 2.68 11.88
N THR A 64 13.61 2.44 10.68
CA THR A 64 14.31 1.22 10.29
C THR A 64 15.69 1.49 9.71
N VAL A 65 15.81 1.54 8.39
CA VAL A 65 17.10 1.56 7.65
C VAL A 65 17.95 2.79 7.90
N LYS A 66 17.39 3.88 8.42
CA LYS A 66 18.18 5.06 8.81
C LYS A 66 18.76 4.96 10.21
N CYS A 67 18.16 4.16 11.08
CA CYS A 67 18.57 4.04 12.48
C CYS A 67 19.39 2.79 12.76
N TYR A 68 19.21 1.73 11.97
CA TYR A 68 19.78 0.41 12.23
C TYR A 68 20.51 -0.13 11.02
N HIS A 69 21.58 -0.87 11.28
CA HIS A 69 22.27 -1.70 10.32
C HIS A 69 21.83 -3.16 10.49
N TYR A 70 21.49 -3.80 9.39
CA TYR A 70 21.01 -5.19 9.40
C TYR A 70 22.07 -6.10 8.83
N ALA A 71 22.32 -7.20 9.50
CA ALA A 71 23.29 -8.21 9.08
C ALA A 71 22.74 -9.07 7.93
N SER A 72 21.41 -9.20 7.84
CA SER A 72 20.73 -9.99 6.82
C SER A 72 19.43 -9.35 6.35
N HIS A 73 18.95 -9.80 5.20
CA HIS A 73 17.63 -9.39 4.68
C HIS A 73 16.49 -9.87 5.58
N ASP A 74 16.63 -11.04 6.18
CA ASP A 74 15.62 -11.62 7.09
C ASP A 74 15.48 -10.79 8.37
N GLU A 75 16.58 -10.30 8.92
CA GLU A 75 16.54 -9.38 10.07
C GLU A 75 15.81 -8.09 9.75
N LEU A 76 16.07 -7.51 8.58
CA LEU A 76 15.32 -6.33 8.11
C LEU A 76 13.83 -6.64 7.95
N CYS A 77 13.47 -7.77 7.36
CA CYS A 77 12.07 -8.16 7.18
C CYS A 77 11.34 -8.34 8.51
N GLN A 78 11.98 -8.98 9.49
CA GLN A 78 11.42 -9.16 10.83
C GLN A 78 11.21 -7.81 11.53
N HIS A 79 12.19 -6.92 11.45
CA HIS A 79 12.05 -5.59 12.06
C HIS A 79 10.96 -4.75 11.36
N LEU A 80 10.86 -4.80 10.03
CA LEU A 80 9.78 -4.16 9.29
C LEU A 80 8.41 -4.69 9.71
N GLN A 81 8.26 -5.99 9.87
CA GLN A 81 7.02 -6.60 10.33
C GLN A 81 6.63 -6.11 11.72
N LEU A 82 7.56 -6.14 12.66
CA LEU A 82 7.34 -5.64 14.02
C LEU A 82 6.96 -4.16 14.05
N PHE A 83 7.62 -3.35 13.20
CA PHE A 83 7.28 -1.93 13.09
C PHE A 83 5.87 -1.73 12.53
N VAL A 84 5.49 -2.44 11.48
CA VAL A 84 4.16 -2.35 10.88
C VAL A 84 3.08 -2.78 11.85
N ASP A 85 3.32 -3.86 12.59
CA ASP A 85 2.39 -4.35 13.61
C ASP A 85 2.23 -3.33 14.74
N ALA A 86 3.33 -2.80 15.27
CA ALA A 86 3.31 -1.76 16.29
C ALA A 86 2.59 -0.48 15.80
N TYR A 87 2.78 -0.12 14.54
CA TYR A 87 2.09 1.02 13.92
C TYR A 87 0.60 0.79 13.81
N ASN A 88 0.19 -0.36 13.29
CA ASN A 88 -1.21 -0.66 13.02
C ASN A 88 -2.03 -0.91 14.30
N TYR A 89 -1.45 -1.60 15.27
CA TYR A 89 -2.16 -2.02 16.48
C TYR A 89 -1.90 -1.15 17.71
N GLY A 90 -0.77 -0.45 17.75
CA GLY A 90 -0.34 0.31 18.95
C GLY A 90 -0.36 1.82 18.76
N ARG A 91 -0.10 2.32 17.57
CA ARG A 91 0.08 3.76 17.36
C ARG A 91 -1.26 4.48 17.18
N ARG A 92 -1.60 5.34 18.13
CA ARG A 92 -2.77 6.22 18.04
C ARG A 92 -2.47 7.43 17.16
N LEU A 93 -3.28 7.64 16.12
CA LEU A 93 -3.09 8.72 15.15
C LEU A 93 -4.07 9.87 15.39
N LYS A 94 -3.55 11.08 15.46
CA LYS A 94 -4.39 12.29 15.56
C LYS A 94 -5.36 12.42 14.38
N THR A 95 -4.91 12.06 13.18
CA THR A 95 -5.74 12.06 11.96
C THR A 95 -6.91 11.09 12.03
N LEU A 96 -6.81 10.04 12.85
CA LEU A 96 -7.86 9.07 13.13
C LEU A 96 -8.58 9.34 14.46
N ARG A 97 -8.52 10.57 14.96
CA ARG A 97 -9.17 10.98 16.23
C ARG A 97 -8.65 10.22 17.46
N GLY A 98 -7.40 9.82 17.46
CA GLY A 98 -6.75 9.16 18.60
C GLY A 98 -6.97 7.66 18.69
N ILE A 99 -7.45 7.02 17.63
CA ILE A 99 -7.53 5.56 17.52
C ILE A 99 -6.40 5.01 16.64
N THR A 100 -6.17 3.71 16.74
CA THR A 100 -5.18 3.02 15.93
C THR A 100 -5.70 2.78 14.51
N PRO A 101 -4.82 2.58 13.50
CA PRO A 101 -5.24 2.18 12.15
C PRO A 101 -6.13 0.93 12.15
N TYR A 102 -5.80 -0.07 12.96
CA TYR A 102 -6.59 -1.29 13.06
C TYR A 102 -7.99 -1.04 13.64
N GLU A 103 -8.10 -0.28 14.73
CA GLU A 103 -9.40 0.12 15.31
C GLU A 103 -10.26 0.88 14.29
N PHE A 104 -9.63 1.73 13.48
CA PHE A 104 -10.33 2.46 12.42
C PHE A 104 -10.90 1.51 11.34
N VAL A 105 -10.12 0.52 10.92
CA VAL A 105 -10.58 -0.51 9.96
C VAL A 105 -11.75 -1.31 10.54
N CYS A 106 -11.66 -1.74 11.81
CA CYS A 106 -12.76 -2.45 12.49
C CYS A 106 -14.04 -1.62 12.58
N GLN A 107 -13.92 -0.32 12.89
CA GLN A 107 -15.07 0.59 12.89
C GLN A 107 -15.67 0.78 11.50
N ALA A 108 -14.83 0.86 10.46
CA ALA A 108 -15.31 0.95 9.08
C ALA A 108 -16.03 -0.33 8.66
N TRP A 109 -15.51 -1.50 9.04
CA TRP A 109 -16.15 -2.79 8.79
C TRP A 109 -17.52 -2.89 9.48
N THR A 110 -17.61 -2.48 10.75
CA THR A 110 -18.89 -2.49 11.49
C THR A 110 -19.96 -1.62 10.82
N LYS A 111 -19.56 -0.52 10.19
CA LYS A 111 -20.49 0.39 9.50
C LYS A 111 -20.88 -0.07 8.09
N GLN A 112 -19.96 -0.69 7.37
CA GLN A 112 -20.09 -1.06 5.96
C GLN A 112 -19.39 -2.41 5.68
N PRO A 113 -19.91 -3.52 6.26
CA PRO A 113 -19.26 -4.84 6.11
C PRO A 113 -19.22 -5.32 4.66
N GLU A 114 -20.17 -4.88 3.83
CA GLU A 114 -20.26 -5.24 2.41
C GLU A 114 -19.07 -4.76 1.56
N ARG A 115 -18.30 -3.79 2.07
CA ARG A 115 -17.09 -3.28 1.40
C ARG A 115 -15.85 -4.13 1.63
N PHE A 116 -15.94 -5.08 2.53
CA PHE A 116 -14.82 -5.93 2.94
C PHE A 116 -15.01 -7.36 2.47
N ARG A 117 -13.95 -7.97 1.95
CA ARG A 117 -13.94 -9.38 1.58
C ARG A 117 -13.74 -10.31 2.78
N LEU A 118 -13.05 -9.80 3.81
CA LEU A 118 -12.69 -10.54 5.01
C LEU A 118 -13.05 -9.71 6.23
N ASP A 119 -13.51 -10.37 7.27
CA ASP A 119 -13.74 -9.77 8.58
C ASP A 119 -12.38 -9.41 9.22
N PRO A 120 -12.09 -8.11 9.44
CA PRO A 120 -10.82 -7.69 10.03
C PRO A 120 -10.69 -8.06 11.50
N SER A 121 -11.79 -8.35 12.20
CA SER A 121 -11.78 -8.71 13.63
C SER A 121 -11.10 -10.06 13.91
N HIS A 122 -10.99 -10.92 12.91
CA HIS A 122 -10.28 -12.20 13.03
C HIS A 122 -8.75 -12.10 13.00
N ARG A 123 -8.21 -10.93 12.69
CA ARG A 123 -6.77 -10.69 12.80
C ARG A 123 -6.43 -10.31 14.24
N THR A 124 -6.03 -11.29 15.01
CA THR A 124 -5.43 -11.03 16.33
C THR A 124 -4.04 -10.45 16.16
N ALA A 125 -3.82 -9.27 16.78
CA ALA A 125 -2.47 -8.75 16.95
C ALA A 125 -1.74 -9.67 17.92
N GLY A 126 -0.85 -10.47 17.41
CA GLY A 126 0.00 -11.33 18.21
C GLY A 126 1.19 -11.79 17.37
N PRO A 127 2.33 -12.06 18.00
CA PRO A 127 3.39 -12.74 17.29
C PRO A 127 2.79 -14.05 16.74
N ASN A 128 2.93 -14.25 15.45
CA ASN A 128 2.70 -15.57 14.87
C ASN A 128 3.68 -16.52 15.53
N ILE A 129 3.20 -17.13 16.55
CA ILE A 129 3.91 -18.19 17.22
C ILE A 129 3.70 -19.47 16.43
#